data_c0fb6c2c1dd5b8af77eab56a15ba287e
#
_entry.id   c0fb6c2c1dd5b8af77eab56a15ba287e
#
_cell.length_a   1.000
_cell.length_b   1.000
_cell.length_c   1.000
_cell.angle_alpha   90.00
_cell.angle_beta   90.00
_cell.angle_gamma   90.00
#
_symmetry.space_group_name_H-M   'P 1'
#
loop_
_entity.id
_entity.type
_entity.pdbx_description
1 polymer ?
#
loop_
_entity_poly.entity_id
_entity_poly.type
_entity_poly.pdbx_seq_one_letter_code
_entity_poly.pdbx_strand_id
1 'polypeptide(L)'
;MFTLFYAGALALLGLFLAYKTTSTRMSSETFLGTGDSFEMLQATRAHGNLVEYALFFLILSALLESVGQIPNLATGIFGDVFLLARLSHAYGITRPEARSKFRVAGTALTWLVLLVQSLWALKISIAWLLANNFGF
;
A
#
# COMPACT_ATOMS: atom_id res chain seq x y z
N MET A 1 7.70 8.50 -14.04
CA MET A 1 8.79 7.53 -13.76
C MET A 1 8.90 7.17 -12.28
N PHE A 2 8.51 8.05 -11.35
CA PHE A 2 8.51 7.76 -9.90
C PHE A 2 7.59 6.58 -9.54
N THR A 3 6.36 6.58 -10.07
CA THR A 3 5.42 5.48 -9.82
C THR A 3 5.98 4.11 -10.24
N LEU A 4 6.74 4.06 -11.36
CA LEU A 4 7.37 2.80 -11.81
C LEU A 4 8.39 2.28 -10.78
N PHE A 5 9.20 3.17 -10.20
CA PHE A 5 10.14 2.81 -9.13
C PHE A 5 9.44 2.21 -7.92
N TYR A 6 8.38 2.88 -7.43
CA TYR A 6 7.62 2.39 -6.27
C TYR A 6 6.83 1.11 -6.57
N ALA A 7 6.35 0.94 -7.81
CA ALA A 7 5.73 -0.31 -8.23
C ALA A 7 6.71 -1.48 -8.12
N GLY A 8 7.95 -1.31 -8.59
CA GLY A 8 9.01 -2.32 -8.45
C GLY A 8 9.35 -2.60 -6.99
N ALA A 9 9.54 -1.56 -6.16
CA ALA A 9 9.86 -1.72 -4.75
C ALA A 9 8.75 -2.43 -3.97
N LEU A 10 7.48 -2.06 -4.21
CA LEU A 10 6.32 -2.69 -3.57
C LEU A 10 6.11 -4.13 -4.04
N ALA A 11 6.39 -4.43 -5.33
CA ALA A 11 6.34 -5.78 -5.85
C ALA A 11 7.39 -6.69 -5.17
N LEU A 12 8.61 -6.20 -4.98
CA LEU A 12 9.66 -6.93 -4.25
C LEU A 12 9.27 -7.17 -2.78
N LEU A 13 8.72 -6.17 -2.11
CA LEU A 13 8.19 -6.33 -0.76
C LEU A 13 7.04 -7.36 -0.73
N GLY A 14 6.15 -7.32 -1.73
CA GLY A 14 5.06 -8.28 -1.88
C GLY A 14 5.57 -9.72 -2.04
N LEU A 15 6.57 -9.93 -2.90
CA LEU A 15 7.21 -11.23 -3.08
C LEU A 15 7.88 -11.73 -1.80
N PHE A 16 8.56 -10.85 -1.07
CA PHE A 16 9.15 -11.20 0.22
C PHE A 16 8.09 -11.65 1.24
N LEU A 17 6.97 -10.93 1.35
CA LEU A 17 5.89 -11.28 2.26
C LEU A 17 5.14 -12.56 1.81
N ALA A 18 4.98 -12.76 0.49
CA ALA A 18 4.42 -13.99 -0.06
C ALA A 18 5.31 -15.20 0.28
N TYR A 19 6.63 -15.08 0.11
CA TYR A 19 7.59 -16.11 0.50
C TYR A 19 7.49 -16.42 2.01
N LYS A 20 7.44 -15.39 2.87
CA LYS A 20 7.24 -15.59 4.32
C LYS A 20 5.94 -16.33 4.62
N THR A 21 4.85 -15.94 3.97
CA THR A 21 3.55 -16.59 4.14
C THR A 21 3.62 -18.07 3.74
N THR A 22 4.24 -18.38 2.61
CA THR A 22 4.41 -19.76 2.14
C THR A 22 5.32 -20.58 3.08
N SER A 23 6.43 -20.00 3.52
CA SER A 23 7.34 -20.66 4.46
C SER A 23 6.65 -20.98 5.80
N THR A 24 5.90 -20.01 6.36
CA THR A 24 5.12 -20.22 7.59
C THR A 24 4.04 -21.28 7.39
N ARG A 25 3.40 -21.34 6.22
CA ARG A 25 2.40 -22.35 5.87
C ARG A 25 2.98 -23.75 5.86
N MET A 26 4.18 -23.91 5.32
CA MET A 26 4.88 -25.19 5.30
C MET A 26 5.30 -25.64 6.72
N SER A 27 5.83 -24.73 7.54
CA SER A 27 6.29 -25.04 8.89
C SER A 27 5.15 -25.31 9.88
N SER A 28 3.96 -24.72 9.65
CA SER A 28 2.76 -24.93 10.48
C SER A 28 1.84 -26.03 9.95
N GLU A 29 2.23 -26.73 8.87
CA GLU A 29 1.43 -27.75 8.17
C GLU A 29 -0.01 -27.27 7.84
N THR A 30 -0.20 -25.96 7.64
CA THR A 30 -1.50 -25.34 7.40
C THR A 30 -1.64 -25.02 5.92
N PHE A 31 -2.17 -25.93 5.12
CA PHE A 31 -2.26 -25.80 3.66
C PHE A 31 -3.29 -24.77 3.20
N LEU A 32 -4.36 -24.57 3.97
CA LEU A 32 -5.42 -23.61 3.67
C LEU A 32 -5.89 -22.87 4.91
N GLY A 33 -6.25 -21.59 4.78
CA GLY A 33 -6.66 -20.79 5.93
C GLY A 33 -5.48 -20.41 6.82
N THR A 34 -5.74 -20.22 8.10
CA THR A 34 -4.74 -19.87 9.12
C THR A 34 -4.61 -20.95 10.21
N GLY A 35 -5.54 -21.91 10.26
CA GLY A 35 -5.62 -22.86 11.37
C GLY A 35 -5.70 -22.11 12.71
N ASP A 36 -5.13 -22.71 13.75
CA ASP A 36 -4.98 -22.09 15.07
C ASP A 36 -3.63 -21.36 15.23
N SER A 37 -2.86 -21.20 14.14
CA SER A 37 -1.54 -20.57 14.17
C SER A 37 -1.64 -19.05 14.11
N PHE A 38 -1.24 -18.41 15.21
CA PHE A 38 -1.15 -16.94 15.25
C PHE A 38 -0.09 -16.39 14.27
N GLU A 39 1.02 -17.10 14.10
CA GLU A 39 2.07 -16.72 13.15
C GLU A 39 1.56 -16.78 11.71
N MET A 40 0.77 -17.81 11.37
CA MET A 40 0.16 -17.91 10.04
C MET A 40 -0.83 -16.78 9.80
N LEU A 41 -1.63 -16.42 10.80
CA LEU A 41 -2.53 -15.27 10.73
C LEU A 41 -1.74 -13.98 10.49
N GLN A 42 -0.65 -13.73 11.23
CA GLN A 42 0.21 -12.55 11.06
C GLN A 42 0.81 -12.50 9.65
N ALA A 43 1.39 -13.59 9.16
CA ALA A 43 2.01 -13.65 7.83
C ALA A 43 0.98 -13.37 6.72
N THR A 44 -0.18 -14.01 6.78
CA THR A 44 -1.27 -13.81 5.81
C THR A 44 -1.77 -12.37 5.84
N ARG A 45 -1.96 -11.78 7.02
CA ARG A 45 -2.42 -10.38 7.15
C ARG A 45 -1.36 -9.37 6.73
N ALA A 46 -0.06 -9.66 6.93
CA ALA A 46 1.02 -8.80 6.46
C ALA A 46 1.02 -8.68 4.93
N HIS A 47 0.94 -9.83 4.24
CA HIS A 47 0.89 -9.88 2.78
C HIS A 47 -0.41 -9.27 2.24
N GLY A 48 -1.58 -9.73 2.73
CA GLY A 48 -2.88 -9.24 2.26
C GLY A 48 -3.04 -7.73 2.43
N ASN A 49 -2.67 -7.19 3.59
CA ASN A 49 -2.74 -5.75 3.85
C ASN A 49 -1.83 -4.91 2.94
N LEU A 50 -0.65 -5.43 2.55
CA LEU A 50 0.17 -4.76 1.55
C LEU A 50 -0.56 -4.67 0.21
N VAL A 51 -1.08 -5.80 -0.29
CA VAL A 51 -1.75 -5.88 -1.61
C VAL A 51 -3.00 -4.99 -1.65
N GLU A 52 -3.82 -5.05 -0.60
CA GLU A 52 -5.06 -4.25 -0.47
C GLU A 52 -4.80 -2.75 -0.66
N TYR A 53 -3.76 -2.19 -0.06
CA TYR A 53 -3.46 -0.76 -0.14
C TYR A 53 -2.55 -0.38 -1.30
N ALA A 54 -1.61 -1.25 -1.70
CA ALA A 54 -0.70 -0.97 -2.80
C ALA A 54 -1.43 -0.81 -4.13
N LEU A 55 -2.53 -1.55 -4.32
CA LEU A 55 -3.36 -1.43 -5.52
C LEU A 55 -3.88 0.01 -5.70
N PHE A 56 -4.55 0.56 -4.69
CA PHE A 56 -5.09 1.92 -4.76
C PHE A 56 -3.99 2.97 -4.87
N PHE A 57 -2.90 2.80 -4.10
CA PHE A 57 -1.76 3.71 -4.16
C PHE A 57 -1.15 3.78 -5.56
N LEU A 58 -0.89 2.64 -6.19
CA LEU A 58 -0.25 2.59 -7.51
C LEU A 58 -1.16 3.14 -8.60
N ILE A 59 -2.45 2.83 -8.57
CA ILE A 59 -3.42 3.37 -9.53
C ILE A 59 -3.50 4.90 -9.39
N LEU A 60 -3.69 5.42 -8.18
CA LEU A 60 -3.77 6.86 -7.94
C LEU A 60 -2.46 7.57 -8.32
N SER A 61 -1.32 7.01 -7.92
CA SER A 61 -0.01 7.57 -8.27
C SER A 61 0.21 7.61 -9.78
N ALA A 62 -0.11 6.53 -10.50
CA ALA A 62 0.03 6.46 -11.95
C ALA A 62 -0.86 7.49 -12.65
N LEU A 63 -2.11 7.63 -12.24
CA LEU A 63 -3.05 8.59 -12.81
C LEU A 63 -2.66 10.04 -12.48
N LEU A 64 -2.25 10.31 -11.25
CA LEU A 64 -1.79 11.64 -10.84
C LEU A 64 -0.50 12.04 -11.56
N GLU A 65 0.45 11.09 -11.76
CA GLU A 65 1.70 11.35 -12.49
C GLU A 65 1.45 11.55 -13.99
N SER A 66 0.62 10.72 -14.63
CA SER A 66 0.45 10.69 -16.09
C SER A 66 -0.64 11.65 -16.60
N VAL A 67 -1.80 11.66 -15.95
CA VAL A 67 -2.97 12.46 -16.36
C VAL A 67 -3.03 13.77 -15.59
N GLY A 68 -2.87 13.69 -14.27
CA GLY A 68 -2.90 14.87 -13.39
C GLY A 68 -1.67 15.75 -13.48
N GLN A 69 -0.57 15.26 -14.04
CA GLN A 69 0.70 15.95 -14.24
C GLN A 69 1.18 16.68 -12.96
N ILE A 70 0.99 16.05 -11.80
CA ILE A 70 1.43 16.61 -10.54
C ILE A 70 2.96 16.70 -10.49
N PRO A 71 3.53 17.63 -9.70
CA PRO A 71 4.97 17.76 -9.58
C PRO A 71 5.67 16.45 -9.18
N ASN A 72 6.78 16.13 -9.82
CA ASN A 72 7.59 14.95 -9.53
C ASN A 72 7.97 14.84 -8.05
N LEU A 73 8.23 15.97 -7.39
CA LEU A 73 8.50 16.01 -5.95
C LEU A 73 7.32 15.45 -5.12
N ALA A 74 6.09 15.80 -5.49
CA ALA A 74 4.90 15.31 -4.79
C ALA A 74 4.75 13.79 -4.97
N THR A 75 4.93 13.28 -6.20
CA THR A 75 4.90 11.84 -6.48
C THR A 75 5.99 11.09 -5.69
N GLY A 76 7.20 11.68 -5.61
CA GLY A 76 8.29 11.14 -4.81
C GLY A 76 7.95 11.07 -3.32
N ILE A 77 7.46 12.17 -2.74
CA ILE A 77 7.07 12.20 -1.31
C ILE A 77 5.96 11.18 -1.01
N PHE A 78 4.93 11.08 -1.85
CA PHE A 78 3.89 10.07 -1.66
C PHE A 78 4.45 8.65 -1.68
N GLY A 79 5.36 8.37 -2.62
CA GLY A 79 6.00 7.06 -2.75
C GLY A 79 6.86 6.70 -1.55
N ASP A 80 7.72 7.62 -1.12
CA ASP A 80 8.61 7.41 0.03
C ASP A 80 7.81 7.17 1.31
N VAL A 81 6.82 8.04 1.59
CA VAL A 81 5.97 7.90 2.78
C VAL A 81 5.17 6.61 2.73
N PHE A 82 4.60 6.25 1.57
CA PHE A 82 3.84 5.02 1.43
C PHE A 82 4.73 3.77 1.60
N LEU A 83 5.89 3.72 0.96
CA LEU A 83 6.82 2.59 1.06
C LEU A 83 7.28 2.40 2.52
N LEU A 84 7.70 3.47 3.19
CA LEU A 84 8.08 3.44 4.60
C LEU A 84 6.92 3.01 5.50
N ALA A 85 5.70 3.48 5.22
CA ALA A 85 4.50 3.06 5.93
C ALA A 85 4.25 1.56 5.79
N ARG A 86 4.43 0.99 4.59
CA ARG A 86 4.25 -0.45 4.35
C ARG A 86 5.31 -1.30 5.02
N LEU A 87 6.56 -0.86 4.99
CA LEU A 87 7.66 -1.52 5.73
C LEU A 87 7.40 -1.49 7.25
N SER A 88 7.03 -0.34 7.79
CA SER A 88 6.67 -0.19 9.20
C SER A 88 5.50 -1.07 9.60
N HIS A 89 4.44 -1.11 8.79
CA HIS A 89 3.29 -1.97 9.03
C HIS A 89 3.65 -3.46 9.01
N ALA A 90 4.37 -3.91 7.97
CA ALA A 90 4.78 -5.30 7.81
C ALA A 90 5.66 -5.76 9.00
N TYR A 91 6.59 -4.90 9.41
CA TYR A 91 7.40 -5.15 10.61
C TYR A 91 6.55 -5.20 11.89
N GLY A 92 5.63 -4.25 12.04
CA GLY A 92 4.80 -4.14 13.24
C GLY A 92 3.81 -5.28 13.43
N ILE A 93 3.26 -5.84 12.34
CA ILE A 93 2.28 -6.92 12.41
C ILE A 93 2.92 -8.28 12.76
N THR A 94 4.22 -8.44 12.50
CA THR A 94 4.96 -9.67 12.82
C THR A 94 5.53 -9.68 14.24
N ARG A 95 5.25 -8.67 15.06
CA ARG A 95 5.65 -8.64 16.47
C ARG A 95 4.69 -9.46 17.33
N PRO A 96 5.20 -10.02 18.46
CA PRO A 96 4.36 -10.76 19.41
C PRO A 96 3.20 -9.94 19.96
N GLU A 97 3.44 -8.62 20.10
CA GLU A 97 2.44 -7.67 20.58
C GLU A 97 1.41 -7.37 19.48
N ALA A 98 0.16 -7.74 19.69
CA ALA A 98 -0.94 -7.51 18.74
C ALA A 98 -1.11 -6.02 18.37
N ARG A 99 -0.70 -5.10 19.25
CA ARG A 99 -0.81 -3.64 19.07
C ARG A 99 0.57 -2.97 19.04
N SER A 100 1.36 -3.25 18.00
CA SER A 100 2.64 -2.58 17.79
C SER A 100 2.45 -1.13 17.33
N LYS A 101 3.23 -0.18 17.90
CA LYS A 101 3.27 1.22 17.45
C LYS A 101 3.63 1.35 15.97
N PHE A 102 4.51 0.50 15.47
CA PHE A 102 4.90 0.45 14.05
C PHE A 102 3.74 0.08 13.13
N ARG A 103 2.91 -0.87 13.54
CA ARG A 103 1.70 -1.24 12.79
C ARG A 103 0.71 -0.09 12.73
N VAL A 104 0.45 0.57 13.86
CA VAL A 104 -0.48 1.72 13.94
C VAL A 104 0.02 2.88 13.10
N ALA A 105 1.29 3.26 13.25
CA ALA A 105 1.91 4.35 12.47
C ALA A 105 1.89 4.04 10.96
N GLY A 106 2.26 2.83 10.57
CA GLY A 106 2.22 2.40 9.17
C GLY A 106 0.82 2.47 8.56
N THR A 107 -0.22 2.07 9.32
CA THR A 107 -1.60 2.19 8.88
C THR A 107 -2.03 3.66 8.74
N ALA A 108 -1.76 4.48 9.75
CA ALA A 108 -2.14 5.90 9.73
C ALA A 108 -1.48 6.67 8.58
N LEU A 109 -0.18 6.46 8.35
CA LEU A 109 0.54 7.07 7.22
C LEU A 109 0.00 6.59 5.87
N THR A 110 -0.33 5.31 5.74
CA THR A 110 -0.96 4.78 4.51
C THR A 110 -2.29 5.47 4.22
N TRP A 111 -3.16 5.59 5.22
CA TRP A 111 -4.45 6.25 5.07
C TRP A 111 -4.30 7.73 4.73
N LEU A 112 -3.33 8.41 5.36
CA LEU A 112 -3.04 9.81 5.06
C LEU A 112 -2.63 10.00 3.60
N VAL A 113 -1.69 9.18 3.10
CA VAL A 113 -1.25 9.26 1.70
C VAL A 113 -2.41 9.03 0.74
N LEU A 114 -3.19 7.96 0.96
CA LEU A 114 -4.33 7.64 0.08
C LEU A 114 -5.41 8.73 0.13
N LEU A 115 -5.69 9.29 1.31
CA LEU A 115 -6.64 10.39 1.45
C LEU A 115 -6.20 11.61 0.65
N VAL A 116 -4.94 12.04 0.81
CA VAL A 116 -4.41 13.21 0.09
C VAL A 116 -4.40 12.97 -1.42
N GLN A 117 -3.96 11.81 -1.89
CA GLN A 117 -3.99 11.47 -3.31
C GLN A 117 -5.42 11.44 -3.87
N SER A 118 -6.36 10.86 -3.14
CA SER A 118 -7.77 10.80 -3.55
C SER A 118 -8.40 12.19 -3.67
N LEU A 119 -8.18 13.04 -2.67
CA LEU A 119 -8.69 14.42 -2.70
C LEU A 119 -8.05 15.24 -3.83
N TRP A 120 -6.77 15.04 -4.11
CA TRP A 120 -6.09 15.72 -5.20
C TRP A 120 -6.60 15.24 -6.57
N ALA A 121 -6.77 13.94 -6.74
CA ALA A 121 -7.35 13.37 -7.96
C ALA A 121 -8.77 13.90 -8.22
N LEU A 122 -9.63 13.92 -7.17
CA LEU A 122 -10.98 14.47 -7.27
C LEU A 122 -10.95 15.96 -7.62
N LYS A 123 -10.08 16.77 -6.99
CA LYS A 123 -9.93 18.19 -7.31
C LYS A 123 -9.62 18.41 -8.79
N ILE A 124 -8.64 17.67 -9.35
CA ILE A 124 -8.25 17.79 -10.75
C ILE A 124 -9.41 17.36 -11.66
N SER A 125 -10.03 16.22 -11.38
CA SER A 125 -11.12 15.66 -12.19
C SER A 125 -12.36 16.55 -12.19
N ILE A 126 -12.77 17.07 -11.03
CA ILE A 126 -13.92 17.95 -10.91
C ILE A 126 -13.65 19.28 -11.65
N ALA A 127 -12.46 19.86 -11.48
CA ALA A 127 -12.10 21.09 -12.19
C ALA A 127 -12.16 20.89 -13.71
N TRP A 128 -11.65 19.77 -14.22
CA TRP A 128 -11.70 19.44 -15.64
C TRP A 128 -13.14 19.24 -16.14
N LEU A 129 -13.98 18.49 -15.41
CA LEU A 129 -15.38 18.26 -15.75
C LEU A 129 -16.19 19.55 -15.82
N LEU A 130 -15.99 20.45 -14.85
CA LEU A 130 -16.66 21.76 -14.84
C LEU A 130 -16.21 22.64 -16.02
N ALA A 131 -14.92 22.65 -16.34
CA ALA A 131 -14.38 23.43 -17.46
C ALA A 131 -14.85 22.92 -18.82
N ASN A 132 -15.21 21.65 -18.93
CA ASN A 132 -15.66 21.00 -20.18
C ASN A 132 -17.16 20.67 -20.18
N ASN A 133 -17.97 21.36 -19.38
CA ASN A 133 -19.42 21.17 -19.28
C ASN A 133 -19.82 19.69 -19.12
N PHE A 134 -19.08 18.94 -18.27
CA PHE A 134 -19.24 17.51 -18.07
C PHE A 134 -19.11 16.65 -19.34
N GLY A 135 -18.39 17.16 -20.36
CA GLY A 135 -18.15 16.44 -21.63
C GLY A 135 -19.30 16.53 -22.65
N PHE A 136 -20.24 17.45 -22.46
CA PHE A 136 -21.34 17.74 -23.40
C PHE A 136 -21.07 18.99 -24.21
#